data_5b36b06cd32c47d6609a84cab2c42943
#
_entry.id   5b36b06cd32c47d6609a84cab2c42943
#
_cell.length_a   1.000
_cell.length_b   1.000
_cell.length_c   1.000
_cell.angle_alpha   90.00
_cell.angle_beta   90.00
_cell.angle_gamma   90.00
#
_symmetry.space_group_name_H-M   'P 1'
#
loop_
_entity.id
_entity.type
_entity.pdbx_description
1 polymer ?
#
loop_
_entity_poly.entity_id
_entity_poly.type
_entity_poly.pdbx_seq_one_letter_code
_entity_poly.pdbx_strand_id
1 'polypeptide(L)'
;ARCAAAPPRSALKPPTLTLCADRVRLLARSLASPALTVMRLEKKKGPAFVHGTPNSWGDAHMRPEELEDLWHLFNLISRGDHLRAKTLRKVSKQSSTGTVSSQRVLMLLEIEVQSVDFDPEGGEMRVGGVTVSEHDGMSLGSHHTLELELQREFNLHKKCWDARHLEVLAQATGGAVARADVAAVLMEHGRCNVCLISGGLTVVRAKLEVHIPKKGAATVMQGAAKSTEKFYGQVLRAVLEHVDFAKVKAVLLAGPGFVKEQWWEWAKAEASKKRDHAEHKALLHSVPQWVLCHASSAYKHALKEVLGAPEVAARLSDTKAAAEVVALRRFFEMMADEPDRTTYGLKEVLRARDQGAIDKLLLADSLFRAQHVKRRQQYVELAEAVRDGGGAVHIFSSFHASGEQLAQLSGVAALLRFPMPLLSDDPGDSSDDDGEEEAREGVEALREEGGGKRAEP
;
A
#
# COMPACT_ATOMS: atom_id res chain seq x y z
N ALA A 1 -85.86 -30.64 -34.54
CA ALA A 1 -84.58 -30.58 -33.97
C ALA A 1 -83.93 -29.23 -34.32
N ARG A 2 -83.91 -28.26 -33.44
CA ARG A 2 -83.16 -27.01 -33.61
C ARG A 2 -82.07 -26.90 -32.54
N CYS A 3 -80.87 -26.79 -32.95
CA CYS A 3 -79.66 -26.49 -32.09
C CYS A 3 -79.78 -25.03 -31.60
N ALA A 4 -79.76 -24.82 -30.30
CA ALA A 4 -79.59 -23.50 -29.67
C ALA A 4 -78.10 -23.19 -29.48
N ALA A 5 -77.69 -22.04 -30.01
CA ALA A 5 -76.34 -21.53 -29.88
C ALA A 5 -76.10 -20.90 -28.50
N ALA A 6 -74.97 -21.22 -27.89
CA ALA A 6 -74.47 -20.62 -26.65
C ALA A 6 -73.81 -19.22 -26.91
N PRO A 7 -73.92 -18.24 -25.97
CA PRO A 7 -73.35 -16.91 -26.14
C PRO A 7 -71.81 -16.90 -25.93
N PRO A 8 -71.10 -15.90 -26.50
CA PRO A 8 -69.61 -15.86 -26.45
C PRO A 8 -69.09 -15.44 -25.06
N ARG A 9 -68.06 -16.15 -24.60
CA ARG A 9 -67.31 -15.83 -23.37
C ARG A 9 -66.54 -14.53 -23.53
N SER A 10 -66.79 -13.60 -22.64
CA SER A 10 -66.04 -12.34 -22.50
C SER A 10 -64.57 -12.62 -22.19
N ALA A 11 -63.70 -12.02 -22.98
CA ALA A 11 -62.23 -12.07 -22.80
C ALA A 11 -61.83 -11.30 -21.53
N LEU A 12 -61.32 -12.02 -20.53
CA LEU A 12 -60.60 -11.47 -19.39
C LEU A 12 -59.23 -11.00 -19.86
N LYS A 13 -58.99 -9.71 -19.76
CA LYS A 13 -57.62 -9.14 -19.93
C LYS A 13 -56.70 -9.70 -18.87
N PRO A 14 -55.44 -10.11 -19.23
CA PRO A 14 -54.46 -10.52 -18.23
C PRO A 14 -54.04 -9.31 -17.36
N PRO A 15 -53.73 -9.52 -16.07
CA PRO A 15 -53.24 -8.45 -15.20
C PRO A 15 -51.83 -7.99 -15.67
N THR A 16 -51.68 -6.69 -15.81
CA THR A 16 -50.45 -6.01 -16.19
C THR A 16 -49.32 -6.31 -15.21
N LEU A 17 -48.30 -7.05 -15.67
CA LEU A 17 -47.04 -7.36 -15.00
C LEU A 17 -46.14 -6.12 -14.95
N THR A 18 -46.56 -5.05 -14.34
CA THR A 18 -45.76 -3.83 -14.19
C THR A 18 -45.01 -3.77 -12.85
N LEU A 19 -45.25 -4.67 -11.91
CA LEU A 19 -44.62 -4.70 -10.58
C LEU A 19 -43.39 -5.60 -10.47
N CYS A 20 -43.03 -6.37 -11.51
CA CYS A 20 -41.82 -7.21 -11.50
C CYS A 20 -40.55 -6.53 -12.05
N ALA A 21 -40.70 -5.50 -12.89
CA ALA A 21 -39.53 -4.86 -13.50
C ALA A 21 -38.72 -4.03 -12.50
N ASP A 22 -39.33 -3.41 -11.52
CA ASP A 22 -38.62 -2.62 -10.49
C ASP A 22 -37.97 -3.51 -9.43
N ARG A 23 -38.57 -4.65 -9.08
CA ARG A 23 -37.93 -5.64 -8.19
C ARG A 23 -36.76 -6.34 -8.86
N VAL A 24 -36.83 -6.62 -10.15
CA VAL A 24 -35.70 -7.19 -10.92
C VAL A 24 -34.60 -6.16 -11.10
N ARG A 25 -34.93 -4.86 -11.28
CA ARG A 25 -33.93 -3.77 -11.31
C ARG A 25 -33.29 -3.50 -9.94
N LEU A 26 -34.00 -3.66 -8.83
CA LEU A 26 -33.47 -3.56 -7.48
C LEU A 26 -32.58 -4.79 -7.14
N LEU A 27 -32.97 -6.00 -7.54
CA LEU A 27 -32.15 -7.21 -7.38
C LEU A 27 -30.95 -7.22 -8.32
N ALA A 28 -31.06 -6.69 -9.54
CA ALA A 28 -29.93 -6.52 -10.46
C ALA A 28 -28.94 -5.45 -9.97
N ARG A 29 -29.37 -4.45 -9.19
CA ARG A 29 -28.48 -3.50 -8.51
C ARG A 29 -27.78 -4.10 -7.29
N SER A 30 -28.38 -5.12 -6.64
CA SER A 30 -27.78 -5.84 -5.51
C SER A 30 -26.83 -6.97 -5.94
N LEU A 31 -26.87 -7.37 -7.21
CA LEU A 31 -25.99 -8.41 -7.80
C LEU A 31 -24.94 -7.82 -8.75
N ALA A 32 -24.85 -6.49 -8.90
CA ALA A 32 -23.70 -5.87 -9.49
C ALA A 32 -22.54 -6.12 -8.53
N SER A 33 -21.64 -7.05 -8.86
CA SER A 33 -20.32 -7.12 -8.26
C SER A 33 -19.79 -5.69 -8.12
N PRO A 34 -19.31 -5.27 -6.95
CA PRO A 34 -18.74 -3.94 -6.81
C PRO A 34 -17.70 -3.81 -7.93
N ALA A 35 -17.92 -2.85 -8.83
CA ALA A 35 -16.99 -2.54 -9.89
C ALA A 35 -15.63 -2.39 -9.23
N LEU A 36 -14.63 -3.03 -9.82
CA LEU A 36 -13.24 -2.90 -9.41
C LEU A 36 -12.92 -1.42 -9.22
N THR A 37 -12.83 -1.00 -7.96
CA THR A 37 -12.42 0.35 -7.62
C THR A 37 -10.91 0.42 -7.77
N VAL A 38 -10.44 1.15 -8.75
CA VAL A 38 -9.04 1.45 -9.02
C VAL A 38 -8.89 2.93 -9.16
N MET A 39 -7.69 3.44 -8.96
CA MET A 39 -7.40 4.85 -9.16
C MET A 39 -7.95 5.31 -10.52
N ARG A 40 -8.84 6.27 -10.51
CA ARG A 40 -9.39 6.82 -11.74
C ARG A 40 -8.44 7.85 -12.32
N LEU A 41 -8.03 7.58 -13.54
CA LEU A 41 -7.29 8.51 -14.37
C LEU A 41 -8.29 9.16 -15.33
N GLU A 42 -8.74 10.37 -14.99
CA GLU A 42 -9.82 11.04 -15.74
C GLU A 42 -9.33 11.70 -17.01
N LYS A 43 -8.16 12.33 -16.97
CA LYS A 43 -7.56 13.04 -18.13
C LYS A 43 -6.05 12.93 -18.09
N LYS A 44 -5.45 12.80 -19.28
CA LYS A 44 -4.00 12.86 -19.49
C LYS A 44 -3.70 13.85 -20.59
N LYS A 45 -2.63 14.63 -20.44
CA LYS A 45 -2.12 15.56 -21.44
C LYS A 45 -0.60 15.48 -21.48
N GLY A 46 -0.02 15.81 -22.63
CA GLY A 46 1.42 15.91 -22.81
C GLY A 46 2.03 14.74 -23.57
N PRO A 47 3.27 14.91 -24.09
CA PRO A 47 3.96 13.94 -24.94
C PRO A 47 4.16 12.58 -24.23
N ALA A 48 4.37 12.56 -22.91
CA ALA A 48 4.50 11.34 -22.12
C ALA A 48 3.32 10.36 -22.32
N PHE A 49 2.12 10.90 -22.51
CA PHE A 49 0.91 10.09 -22.63
C PHE A 49 0.39 9.94 -24.05
N VAL A 50 0.58 10.97 -24.89
CA VAL A 50 0.05 10.97 -26.26
C VAL A 50 0.91 10.10 -27.19
N HIS A 51 2.22 10.16 -27.00
CA HIS A 51 3.18 9.43 -27.85
C HIS A 51 3.90 8.30 -27.10
N GLY A 52 3.62 8.10 -25.80
CA GLY A 52 4.34 7.14 -24.96
C GLY A 52 5.84 7.44 -24.83
N THR A 53 6.21 8.73 -25.02
CA THR A 53 7.62 9.15 -24.96
C THR A 53 8.07 9.25 -23.53
N PRO A 54 8.93 8.36 -23.03
CA PRO A 54 9.47 8.46 -21.68
C PRO A 54 10.32 9.74 -21.55
N ASN A 55 10.56 10.15 -20.32
CA ASN A 55 11.36 11.34 -19.98
C ASN A 55 10.81 12.67 -20.56
N SER A 56 9.52 12.76 -20.79
CA SER A 56 8.84 13.98 -21.27
C SER A 56 7.81 14.46 -20.25
N TRP A 57 7.37 15.73 -20.41
CA TRP A 57 6.38 16.31 -19.51
C TRP A 57 4.97 15.76 -19.71
N GLY A 58 4.15 15.83 -18.69
CA GLY A 58 2.74 15.46 -18.78
C GLY A 58 1.93 15.84 -17.55
N ASP A 59 0.62 15.99 -17.78
CA ASP A 59 -0.39 16.23 -16.77
C ASP A 59 -1.27 14.99 -16.62
N ALA A 60 -1.49 14.57 -15.38
CA ALA A 60 -2.39 13.47 -15.04
C ALA A 60 -3.44 13.95 -14.03
N HIS A 61 -4.71 13.90 -14.42
CA HIS A 61 -5.85 14.19 -13.54
C HIS A 61 -6.36 12.89 -12.94
N MET A 62 -6.24 12.75 -11.63
CA MET A 62 -6.41 11.49 -10.92
C MET A 62 -7.34 11.63 -9.73
N ARG A 63 -7.98 10.50 -9.36
CA ARG A 63 -8.79 10.36 -8.16
C ARG A 63 -8.47 9.03 -7.49
N PRO A 64 -7.87 9.01 -6.29
CA PRO A 64 -7.64 7.80 -5.52
C PRO A 64 -8.98 7.26 -4.99
N GLU A 65 -9.21 5.97 -5.10
CA GLU A 65 -10.43 5.33 -4.63
C GLU A 65 -10.18 4.43 -3.42
N GLU A 66 -8.99 3.81 -3.35
CA GLU A 66 -8.58 2.91 -2.28
C GLU A 66 -7.26 3.33 -1.65
N LEU A 67 -6.93 2.76 -0.48
CA LEU A 67 -5.70 3.06 0.25
C LEU A 67 -4.44 2.69 -0.55
N GLU A 68 -4.49 1.64 -1.34
CA GLU A 68 -3.41 1.23 -2.25
C GLU A 68 -3.09 2.32 -3.28
N ASP A 69 -4.11 3.08 -3.72
CA ASP A 69 -3.92 4.18 -4.66
C ASP A 69 -3.07 5.30 -4.03
N LEU A 70 -3.23 5.58 -2.72
CA LEU A 70 -2.37 6.52 -2.01
C LEU A 70 -0.92 6.05 -1.96
N TRP A 71 -0.69 4.75 -1.80
CA TRP A 71 0.66 4.19 -1.90
C TRP A 71 1.25 4.35 -3.31
N HIS A 72 0.45 4.11 -4.35
CA HIS A 72 0.90 4.38 -5.72
C HIS A 72 1.24 5.86 -5.93
N LEU A 73 0.44 6.77 -5.38
CA LEU A 73 0.69 8.20 -5.45
C LEU A 73 1.96 8.59 -4.67
N PHE A 74 2.20 7.99 -3.51
CA PHE A 74 3.43 8.18 -2.75
C PHE A 74 4.69 7.78 -3.54
N ASN A 75 4.59 6.76 -4.40
CA ASN A 75 5.66 6.35 -5.30
C ASN A 75 5.71 7.16 -6.61
N LEU A 76 4.65 7.91 -6.92
CA LEU A 76 4.52 8.66 -8.17
C LEU A 76 4.93 10.13 -8.00
N ILE A 77 4.53 10.77 -6.89
CA ILE A 77 4.79 12.18 -6.64
C ILE A 77 6.24 12.37 -6.18
N SER A 78 6.94 13.28 -6.84
CA SER A 78 8.34 13.58 -6.56
C SER A 78 8.54 15.05 -6.25
N ARG A 79 9.63 15.39 -5.58
CA ARG A 79 10.01 16.80 -5.36
C ARG A 79 10.19 17.55 -6.69
N GLY A 80 9.67 18.78 -6.77
CA GLY A 80 9.70 19.61 -7.98
C GLY A 80 8.54 19.36 -8.95
N ASP A 81 7.63 18.43 -8.65
CA ASP A 81 6.37 18.28 -9.36
C ASP A 81 5.40 19.41 -8.97
N HIS A 82 4.43 19.70 -9.82
CA HIS A 82 3.35 20.61 -9.49
C HIS A 82 2.08 19.82 -9.17
N LEU A 83 1.52 20.08 -8.00
CA LEU A 83 0.30 19.43 -7.53
C LEU A 83 -0.80 20.47 -7.36
N ARG A 84 -1.95 20.25 -8.01
CA ARG A 84 -3.11 21.12 -7.94
C ARG A 84 -4.30 20.38 -7.37
N ALA A 85 -4.78 20.82 -6.19
CA ALA A 85 -5.89 20.20 -5.48
C ALA A 85 -6.77 21.23 -4.79
N LYS A 86 -8.01 20.81 -4.46
CA LYS A 86 -8.92 21.59 -3.62
C LYS A 86 -8.51 21.45 -2.16
N THR A 87 -8.32 22.57 -1.46
CA THR A 87 -7.95 22.60 -0.04
C THR A 87 -8.78 23.60 0.75
N LEU A 88 -8.95 23.32 2.04
CA LEU A 88 -9.60 24.24 2.99
C LEU A 88 -8.52 25.04 3.71
N ARG A 89 -8.51 26.37 3.49
CA ARG A 89 -7.56 27.25 4.15
C ARG A 89 -8.24 28.28 5.03
N LYS A 90 -7.62 28.57 6.16
CA LYS A 90 -8.00 29.66 7.06
C LYS A 90 -7.45 30.97 6.50
N VAL A 91 -8.32 31.83 5.96
CA VAL A 91 -7.96 33.18 5.47
C VAL A 91 -8.34 34.16 6.54
N SER A 92 -7.36 34.94 6.98
CA SER A 92 -7.59 36.05 7.93
C SER A 92 -7.81 37.32 7.13
N LYS A 93 -9.01 37.90 7.23
CA LYS A 93 -9.31 39.23 6.68
C LYS A 93 -9.26 40.26 7.84
N GLN A 94 -8.39 41.24 7.71
CA GLN A 94 -8.37 42.37 8.61
C GLN A 94 -9.37 43.42 8.13
N SER A 95 -10.38 43.67 8.95
CA SER A 95 -11.34 44.72 8.68
C SER A 95 -10.66 46.10 8.85
N SER A 96 -11.17 47.12 8.15
CA SER A 96 -10.74 48.54 8.30
C SER A 96 -10.84 49.03 9.74
N THR A 97 -11.57 48.34 10.61
CA THR A 97 -11.74 48.61 12.04
C THR A 97 -10.78 47.84 12.95
N GLY A 98 -9.79 47.12 12.38
CA GLY A 98 -8.79 46.37 13.15
C GLY A 98 -9.23 44.99 13.66
N THR A 99 -10.46 44.58 13.41
CA THR A 99 -10.98 43.25 13.80
C THR A 99 -10.50 42.19 12.81
N VAL A 100 -9.77 41.19 13.29
CA VAL A 100 -9.32 40.06 12.47
C VAL A 100 -10.40 38.99 12.47
N SER A 101 -11.10 38.83 11.37
CA SER A 101 -12.02 37.68 11.15
C SER A 101 -11.30 36.58 10.36
N SER A 102 -11.32 35.35 10.85
CA SER A 102 -10.74 34.24 10.12
C SER A 102 -11.86 33.29 9.64
N GLN A 103 -11.87 33.02 8.35
CA GLN A 103 -12.83 32.11 7.72
C GLN A 103 -12.09 31.02 6.98
N ARG A 104 -12.59 29.77 7.05
CA ARG A 104 -12.09 28.68 6.21
C ARG A 104 -12.73 28.79 4.84
N VAL A 105 -11.90 28.92 3.80
CA VAL A 105 -12.35 29.04 2.41
C VAL A 105 -11.83 27.82 1.63
N LEU A 106 -12.72 27.19 0.88
CA LEU A 106 -12.35 26.16 -0.08
C LEU A 106 -11.75 26.85 -1.31
N MET A 107 -10.51 26.52 -1.62
CA MET A 107 -9.81 27.06 -2.80
C MET A 107 -9.10 25.96 -3.56
N LEU A 108 -8.88 26.19 -4.84
CA LEU A 108 -8.08 25.32 -5.72
C LEU A 108 -6.66 25.89 -5.69
N LEU A 109 -5.72 25.14 -5.12
CA LEU A 109 -4.35 25.60 -4.93
C LEU A 109 -3.39 24.72 -5.73
N GLU A 110 -2.36 25.36 -6.27
CA GLU A 110 -1.25 24.69 -6.95
C GLU A 110 0.04 24.96 -6.17
N ILE A 111 0.75 23.86 -5.85
CA ILE A 111 2.03 23.91 -5.14
C ILE A 111 3.11 23.21 -5.94
N GLU A 112 4.36 23.69 -5.83
CA GLU A 112 5.55 22.92 -6.18
C GLU A 112 5.93 22.06 -4.99
N VAL A 113 5.98 20.74 -5.21
CA VAL A 113 6.18 19.73 -4.17
C VAL A 113 7.60 19.82 -3.60
N GLN A 114 7.70 19.90 -2.27
CA GLN A 114 8.96 19.84 -1.53
C GLN A 114 9.07 18.58 -0.68
N SER A 115 7.96 18.10 -0.10
CA SER A 115 7.91 16.92 0.73
C SER A 115 6.64 16.12 0.49
N VAL A 116 6.74 14.81 0.63
CA VAL A 116 5.59 13.89 0.58
C VAL A 116 5.66 13.00 1.79
N ASP A 117 4.59 12.97 2.56
CA ASP A 117 4.44 12.15 3.75
C ASP A 117 3.21 11.26 3.62
N PHE A 118 3.35 9.97 3.94
CA PHE A 118 2.28 8.98 3.82
C PHE A 118 2.21 8.09 5.05
N ASP A 119 1.07 8.13 5.74
CA ASP A 119 0.74 7.21 6.83
C ASP A 119 -0.20 6.11 6.32
N PRO A 120 0.30 4.87 6.09
CA PRO A 120 -0.53 3.77 5.63
C PRO A 120 -1.50 3.24 6.70
N GLU A 121 -1.22 3.43 8.01
CA GLU A 121 -2.12 3.01 9.08
C GLU A 121 -3.29 3.99 9.24
N GLY A 122 -3.03 5.29 9.19
CA GLY A 122 -4.03 6.35 9.23
C GLY A 122 -4.77 6.55 7.90
N GLY A 123 -4.17 6.12 6.78
CA GLY A 123 -4.72 6.36 5.45
C GLY A 123 -4.63 7.83 5.02
N GLU A 124 -3.64 8.55 5.54
CA GLU A 124 -3.42 9.96 5.29
C GLU A 124 -2.19 10.17 4.39
N MET A 125 -2.33 11.03 3.41
CA MET A 125 -1.23 11.47 2.55
C MET A 125 -1.15 12.99 2.55
N ARG A 126 0.00 13.54 2.95
CA ARG A 126 0.28 14.96 3.01
C ARG A 126 1.39 15.33 2.06
N VAL A 127 1.14 16.37 1.25
CA VAL A 127 2.11 16.88 0.28
C VAL A 127 2.40 18.34 0.64
N GLY A 128 3.59 18.57 1.15
CA GLY A 128 4.10 19.91 1.48
C GLY A 128 4.78 20.55 0.28
N GLY A 129 4.57 21.86 0.11
CA GLY A 129 5.22 22.59 -0.98
C GLY A 129 5.02 24.09 -0.89
N VAL A 130 5.49 24.79 -1.90
CA VAL A 130 5.35 26.24 -2.07
C VAL A 130 4.33 26.56 -3.15
N THR A 131 3.52 27.60 -2.90
CA THR A 131 2.47 28.02 -3.84
C THR A 131 3.09 28.65 -5.09
N VAL A 132 2.64 28.19 -6.26
CA VAL A 132 3.14 28.63 -7.59
C VAL A 132 2.20 29.63 -8.25
N SER A 133 0.99 29.83 -7.71
CA SER A 133 0.00 30.76 -8.23
C SER A 133 -0.46 31.74 -7.16
N GLU A 134 -0.68 33.00 -7.55
CA GLU A 134 -1.29 33.99 -6.69
C GLU A 134 -2.78 33.72 -6.53
N HIS A 135 -3.25 33.74 -5.29
CA HIS A 135 -4.67 33.69 -4.95
C HIS A 135 -4.98 34.79 -3.92
N ASP A 136 -6.25 35.24 -3.90
CA ASP A 136 -6.71 36.23 -2.94
C ASP A 136 -6.32 35.88 -1.49
N GLY A 137 -5.42 36.68 -0.91
CA GLY A 137 -4.92 36.53 0.46
C GLY A 137 -3.72 35.59 0.60
N MET A 138 -3.05 35.21 -0.51
CA MET A 138 -1.81 34.42 -0.50
C MET A 138 -0.75 35.03 -1.40
N SER A 139 0.46 35.24 -0.86
CA SER A 139 1.64 35.58 -1.64
C SER A 139 2.24 34.32 -2.30
N LEU A 140 2.79 34.51 -3.49
CA LEU A 140 3.66 33.51 -4.17
C LEU A 140 4.76 33.06 -3.22
N GLY A 141 5.12 31.77 -3.26
CA GLY A 141 6.17 31.23 -2.41
C GLY A 141 5.75 30.89 -0.98
N SER A 142 4.46 31.03 -0.63
CA SER A 142 3.98 30.63 0.70
C SER A 142 3.97 29.11 0.84
N HIS A 143 4.48 28.59 1.96
CA HIS A 143 4.39 27.16 2.27
C HIS A 143 2.94 26.73 2.53
N HIS A 144 2.56 25.62 1.93
CA HIS A 144 1.26 25.01 2.14
C HIS A 144 1.35 23.49 2.05
N THR A 145 0.54 22.81 2.87
CA THR A 145 0.40 21.35 2.81
C THR A 145 -0.97 20.98 2.26
N LEU A 146 -0.99 20.20 1.20
CA LEU A 146 -2.20 19.60 0.62
C LEU A 146 -2.40 18.22 1.22
N GLU A 147 -3.62 17.94 1.69
CA GLU A 147 -4.03 16.61 2.12
C GLU A 147 -4.75 15.92 0.96
N LEU A 148 -4.17 14.82 0.48
CA LEU A 148 -4.78 13.99 -0.55
C LEU A 148 -5.65 12.94 0.13
N GLU A 149 -6.94 13.09 -0.04
CA GLU A 149 -7.96 12.20 0.53
C GLU A 149 -8.53 11.29 -0.55
N LEU A 150 -9.03 10.12 -0.12
CA LEU A 150 -9.76 9.20 -1.00
C LEU A 150 -10.98 9.90 -1.61
N GLN A 151 -11.34 9.55 -2.84
CA GLN A 151 -12.47 10.08 -3.62
C GLN A 151 -12.36 11.57 -3.99
N ARG A 152 -11.22 12.23 -3.77
CA ARG A 152 -10.96 13.62 -4.16
C ARG A 152 -10.04 13.69 -5.36
N GLU A 153 -10.42 14.52 -6.32
CA GLU A 153 -9.68 14.73 -7.56
C GLU A 153 -8.54 15.72 -7.35
N PHE A 154 -7.43 15.46 -8.00
CA PHE A 154 -6.28 16.37 -8.08
C PHE A 154 -5.60 16.24 -9.44
N ASN A 155 -4.77 17.23 -9.79
CA ASN A 155 -3.95 17.21 -10.99
C ASN A 155 -2.48 17.19 -10.61
N LEU A 156 -1.74 16.25 -11.19
CA LEU A 156 -0.29 16.13 -11.06
C LEU A 156 0.36 16.50 -12.39
N HIS A 157 1.18 17.55 -12.38
CA HIS A 157 2.04 17.92 -13.48
C HIS A 157 3.48 17.51 -13.17
N LYS A 158 4.11 16.78 -14.08
CA LYS A 158 5.53 16.40 -13.98
C LYS A 158 6.27 16.91 -15.22
N LYS A 159 7.45 17.48 -14.98
CA LYS A 159 8.38 17.88 -16.06
C LYS A 159 8.97 16.65 -16.76
N CYS A 160 9.08 15.53 -16.05
CA CYS A 160 9.68 14.29 -16.55
C CYS A 160 8.90 13.08 -16.03
N TRP A 161 8.20 12.38 -16.92
CA TRP A 161 7.60 11.08 -16.70
C TRP A 161 8.59 10.02 -17.19
N ASP A 162 9.37 9.44 -16.29
CA ASP A 162 10.26 8.32 -16.60
C ASP A 162 9.49 7.00 -16.72
N ALA A 163 10.16 5.95 -17.19
CA ALA A 163 9.56 4.64 -17.37
C ALA A 163 8.97 4.08 -16.08
N ARG A 164 9.63 4.33 -14.94
CA ARG A 164 9.14 3.87 -13.62
C ARG A 164 7.85 4.58 -13.23
N HIS A 165 7.73 5.89 -13.43
CA HIS A 165 6.49 6.62 -13.17
C HIS A 165 5.33 6.10 -14.04
N LEU A 166 5.59 5.84 -15.33
CA LEU A 166 4.59 5.28 -16.24
C LEU A 166 4.17 3.86 -15.82
N GLU A 167 5.12 3.03 -15.37
CA GLU A 167 4.85 1.70 -14.83
C GLU A 167 3.97 1.76 -13.57
N VAL A 168 4.30 2.63 -12.60
CA VAL A 168 3.50 2.82 -11.37
C VAL A 168 2.09 3.30 -11.72
N LEU A 169 1.96 4.26 -12.64
CA LEU A 169 0.66 4.76 -13.09
C LEU A 169 -0.16 3.66 -13.77
N ALA A 170 0.47 2.84 -14.62
CA ALA A 170 -0.18 1.71 -15.27
C ALA A 170 -0.65 0.64 -14.26
N GLN A 171 0.15 0.35 -13.25
CA GLN A 171 -0.22 -0.56 -12.15
C GLN A 171 -1.41 0.00 -11.37
N ALA A 172 -1.38 1.27 -11.01
CA ALA A 172 -2.45 1.93 -10.24
C ALA A 172 -3.79 2.00 -11.01
N THR A 173 -3.75 2.14 -12.33
CA THR A 173 -4.94 2.28 -13.17
C THR A 173 -5.38 0.99 -13.86
N GLY A 174 -4.56 -0.06 -13.79
CA GLY A 174 -4.71 -1.31 -14.55
C GLY A 174 -5.77 -2.29 -14.06
N GLY A 175 -6.49 -2.01 -12.99
CA GLY A 175 -7.69 -2.75 -12.58
C GLY A 175 -7.50 -4.16 -12.02
N ALA A 176 -6.36 -4.79 -12.17
CA ALA A 176 -6.16 -6.21 -11.81
C ALA A 176 -5.40 -6.42 -10.48
N VAL A 177 -4.74 -5.39 -9.95
CA VAL A 177 -3.71 -5.54 -8.91
C VAL A 177 -4.03 -4.80 -7.60
N ALA A 178 -5.03 -3.93 -7.57
CA ALA A 178 -5.31 -3.04 -6.45
C ALA A 178 -6.20 -3.67 -5.36
N ARG A 179 -5.91 -4.91 -4.91
CA ARG A 179 -6.68 -5.55 -3.83
C ARG A 179 -5.75 -6.13 -2.78
N ALA A 180 -6.19 -6.09 -1.52
CA ALA A 180 -5.56 -6.93 -0.51
C ALA A 180 -5.69 -8.39 -0.97
N ASP A 181 -4.60 -8.94 -1.48
CA ASP A 181 -4.57 -10.32 -1.97
C ASP A 181 -4.66 -11.32 -0.82
N VAL A 182 -4.19 -10.91 0.37
CA VAL A 182 -4.04 -11.78 1.52
C VAL A 182 -4.45 -11.05 2.79
N ALA A 183 -5.25 -11.71 3.62
CA ALA A 183 -5.44 -11.30 5.00
C ALA A 183 -4.58 -12.17 5.92
N ALA A 184 -4.01 -11.59 6.97
CA ALA A 184 -3.26 -12.34 7.98
C ALA A 184 -3.77 -12.02 9.37
N VAL A 185 -4.08 -13.06 10.13
CA VAL A 185 -4.48 -13.03 11.53
C VAL A 185 -3.34 -13.61 12.34
N LEU A 186 -2.52 -12.72 12.90
CA LEU A 186 -1.39 -13.10 13.75
C LEU A 186 -1.87 -13.13 15.20
N MET A 187 -1.82 -14.28 15.86
CA MET A 187 -2.38 -14.40 17.19
C MET A 187 -1.51 -15.20 18.13
N GLU A 188 -1.49 -14.75 19.36
CA GLU A 188 -0.92 -15.44 20.52
C GLU A 188 -1.86 -15.30 21.74
N HIS A 189 -1.46 -15.80 22.88
CA HIS A 189 -2.29 -15.76 24.08
C HIS A 189 -2.54 -14.32 24.56
N GLY A 190 -3.75 -13.80 24.30
CA GLY A 190 -4.18 -12.45 24.68
C GLY A 190 -3.79 -11.33 23.70
N ARG A 191 -3.12 -11.64 22.61
CA ARG A 191 -2.77 -10.64 21.57
C ARG A 191 -3.16 -11.14 20.18
N CYS A 192 -3.68 -10.23 19.36
CA CYS A 192 -3.96 -10.51 17.97
C CYS A 192 -3.77 -9.25 17.12
N ASN A 193 -3.15 -9.41 15.96
CA ASN A 193 -3.07 -8.41 14.90
C ASN A 193 -3.74 -8.93 13.63
N VAL A 194 -4.71 -8.19 13.13
CA VAL A 194 -5.35 -8.45 11.82
C VAL A 194 -4.70 -7.54 10.80
N CYS A 195 -4.03 -8.13 9.82
CA CYS A 195 -3.29 -7.43 8.78
C CYS A 195 -3.92 -7.70 7.40
N LEU A 196 -3.94 -6.70 6.55
CA LEU A 196 -4.22 -6.84 5.12
C LEU A 196 -2.93 -6.62 4.35
N ILE A 197 -2.64 -7.53 3.43
CA ILE A 197 -1.43 -7.53 2.61
C ILE A 197 -1.86 -7.37 1.17
N SER A 198 -1.43 -6.30 0.54
CA SER A 198 -1.63 -6.01 -0.87
C SER A 198 -0.29 -6.04 -1.62
N GLY A 199 -0.29 -5.74 -2.91
CA GLY A 199 0.93 -5.70 -3.72
C GLY A 199 1.96 -4.67 -3.27
N GLY A 200 1.55 -3.62 -2.54
CA GLY A 200 2.43 -2.53 -2.10
C GLY A 200 2.43 -2.27 -0.60
N LEU A 201 1.42 -2.75 0.14
CA LEU A 201 1.22 -2.38 1.53
C LEU A 201 0.94 -3.60 2.43
N THR A 202 1.48 -3.53 3.64
CA THR A 202 1.02 -4.35 4.76
C THR A 202 0.44 -3.43 5.83
N VAL A 203 -0.87 -3.40 5.94
CA VAL A 203 -1.61 -2.54 6.87
C VAL A 203 -2.17 -3.36 8.03
N VAL A 204 -1.92 -2.93 9.27
CA VAL A 204 -2.52 -3.51 10.48
C VAL A 204 -3.86 -2.82 10.71
N ARG A 205 -4.96 -3.53 10.47
CA ARG A 205 -6.34 -3.02 10.62
C ARG A 205 -6.86 -3.09 12.04
N ALA A 206 -6.45 -4.11 12.79
CA ALA A 206 -6.83 -4.24 14.18
C ALA A 206 -5.67 -4.76 15.02
N LYS A 207 -5.42 -4.09 16.16
CA LYS A 207 -4.48 -4.52 17.19
C LYS A 207 -5.30 -4.81 18.46
N LEU A 208 -5.32 -6.05 18.89
CA LEU A 208 -6.07 -6.49 20.06
C LEU A 208 -5.11 -6.98 21.13
N GLU A 209 -5.24 -6.43 22.34
CA GLU A 209 -4.49 -6.86 23.51
C GLU A 209 -5.45 -7.04 24.69
N VAL A 210 -5.53 -8.25 25.20
CA VAL A 210 -6.37 -8.61 26.35
C VAL A 210 -5.51 -9.33 27.39
N HIS A 211 -5.50 -8.82 28.59
CA HIS A 211 -4.82 -9.50 29.69
C HIS A 211 -5.58 -10.78 30.04
N ILE A 212 -4.96 -11.94 29.76
CA ILE A 212 -5.47 -13.26 30.16
C ILE A 212 -4.59 -13.78 31.31
N PRO A 213 -5.13 -13.98 32.50
CA PRO A 213 -4.35 -14.47 33.64
C PRO A 213 -3.73 -15.83 33.35
N LYS A 214 -2.42 -15.95 33.60
CA LYS A 214 -1.69 -17.23 33.49
C LYS A 214 -1.82 -17.94 34.83
N LYS A 215 -2.18 -19.22 34.80
CA LYS A 215 -2.27 -20.21 35.92
C LYS A 215 -2.38 -19.67 37.36
N GLY A 216 -3.47 -20.00 38.06
CA GLY A 216 -3.72 -19.69 39.42
C GLY A 216 -4.77 -20.64 40.03
N ALA A 217 -5.28 -20.37 41.23
CA ALA A 217 -6.33 -21.16 41.93
C ALA A 217 -7.60 -21.34 41.05
N ALA A 218 -8.46 -22.31 41.34
CA ALA A 218 -9.62 -22.70 40.55
C ALA A 218 -10.55 -21.54 40.16
N THR A 219 -10.71 -20.53 41.01
CA THR A 219 -11.46 -19.29 40.72
C THR A 219 -10.81 -18.43 39.62
N VAL A 220 -9.47 -18.44 39.53
CA VAL A 220 -8.71 -17.74 38.49
C VAL A 220 -8.86 -18.46 37.14
N MET A 221 -9.01 -19.79 37.14
CA MET A 221 -9.22 -20.57 35.89
C MET A 221 -10.58 -20.28 35.26
N GLN A 222 -11.66 -20.08 36.03
CA GLN A 222 -12.96 -19.65 35.48
C GLN A 222 -12.90 -18.24 34.90
N GLY A 223 -12.17 -17.33 35.55
CA GLY A 223 -11.90 -15.98 35.04
C GLY A 223 -11.07 -16.00 33.75
N ALA A 224 -10.06 -16.85 33.67
CA ALA A 224 -9.22 -17.00 32.48
C ALA A 224 -10.01 -17.56 31.26
N ALA A 225 -10.89 -18.55 31.48
CA ALA A 225 -11.75 -19.10 30.42
C ALA A 225 -12.68 -18.03 29.85
N LYS A 226 -13.35 -17.23 30.69
CA LYS A 226 -14.20 -16.12 30.25
C LYS A 226 -13.40 -15.03 29.50
N SER A 227 -12.19 -14.73 30.00
CA SER A 227 -11.31 -13.75 29.29
C SER A 227 -10.85 -14.25 27.94
N THR A 228 -10.54 -15.54 27.82
CA THR A 228 -10.18 -16.19 26.55
C THR A 228 -11.35 -16.17 25.55
N GLU A 229 -12.54 -16.52 26.01
CA GLU A 229 -13.75 -16.49 25.17
C GLU A 229 -14.08 -15.05 24.72
N LYS A 230 -13.94 -14.07 25.61
CA LYS A 230 -14.08 -12.64 25.27
C LYS A 230 -13.05 -12.23 24.22
N PHE A 231 -11.77 -12.63 24.40
CA PHE A 231 -10.71 -12.37 23.43
C PHE A 231 -11.03 -13.01 22.07
N TYR A 232 -11.45 -14.27 22.05
CA TYR A 232 -11.84 -14.96 20.81
C TYR A 232 -12.99 -14.25 20.09
N GLY A 233 -13.98 -13.77 20.85
CA GLY A 233 -15.09 -12.98 20.29
C GLY A 233 -14.66 -11.63 19.71
N GLN A 234 -13.69 -10.98 20.33
CA GLN A 234 -13.13 -9.72 19.80
C GLN A 234 -12.34 -9.97 18.51
N VAL A 235 -11.52 -11.03 18.47
CA VAL A 235 -10.78 -11.42 17.25
C VAL A 235 -11.75 -11.75 16.12
N LEU A 236 -12.81 -12.54 16.38
CA LEU A 236 -13.82 -12.87 15.38
C LEU A 236 -14.51 -11.60 14.84
N ARG A 237 -14.87 -10.67 15.71
CA ARG A 237 -15.47 -9.40 15.29
C ARG A 237 -14.52 -8.59 14.41
N ALA A 238 -13.27 -8.44 14.80
CA ALA A 238 -12.26 -7.71 14.02
C ALA A 238 -12.03 -8.36 12.64
N VAL A 239 -12.01 -9.69 12.57
CA VAL A 239 -11.89 -10.41 11.30
C VAL A 239 -13.10 -10.15 10.39
N LEU A 240 -14.33 -10.26 10.93
CA LEU A 240 -15.56 -10.02 10.15
C LEU A 240 -15.70 -8.57 9.69
N GLU A 241 -15.19 -7.61 10.47
CA GLU A 241 -15.24 -6.18 10.15
C GLU A 241 -14.21 -5.77 9.08
N HIS A 242 -13.00 -6.35 9.13
CA HIS A 242 -11.90 -5.86 8.31
C HIS A 242 -11.53 -6.78 7.14
N VAL A 243 -11.97 -8.03 7.12
CA VAL A 243 -11.63 -8.99 6.04
C VAL A 243 -12.81 -9.23 5.12
N ASP A 244 -12.67 -8.77 3.88
CA ASP A 244 -13.65 -9.07 2.83
C ASP A 244 -13.28 -10.41 2.14
N PHE A 245 -13.93 -11.50 2.57
CA PHE A 245 -13.68 -12.85 2.07
C PHE A 245 -13.98 -13.03 0.58
N ALA A 246 -14.72 -12.12 -0.05
CA ALA A 246 -14.97 -12.16 -1.49
C ALA A 246 -13.78 -11.61 -2.29
N LYS A 247 -12.93 -10.79 -1.66
CA LYS A 247 -11.80 -10.13 -2.30
C LYS A 247 -10.47 -10.82 -2.03
N VAL A 248 -10.26 -11.35 -0.82
CA VAL A 248 -8.99 -11.98 -0.45
C VAL A 248 -8.83 -13.37 -1.08
N LYS A 249 -7.65 -13.68 -1.59
CA LYS A 249 -7.30 -15.00 -2.13
C LYS A 249 -7.06 -16.03 -1.02
N ALA A 250 -6.45 -15.59 0.07
CA ALA A 250 -6.17 -16.42 1.23
C ALA A 250 -6.22 -15.63 2.54
N VAL A 251 -6.55 -16.35 3.62
CA VAL A 251 -6.50 -15.83 5.00
C VAL A 251 -5.49 -16.68 5.77
N LEU A 252 -4.38 -16.06 6.17
CA LEU A 252 -3.32 -16.71 6.93
C LEU A 252 -3.63 -16.59 8.41
N LEU A 253 -3.78 -17.72 9.10
CA LEU A 253 -3.94 -17.77 10.55
C LEU A 253 -2.64 -18.28 11.16
N ALA A 254 -1.87 -17.37 11.77
CA ALA A 254 -0.54 -17.68 12.24
C ALA A 254 -0.29 -17.28 13.70
N GLY A 255 0.63 -17.98 14.34
CA GLY A 255 1.04 -17.69 15.70
C GLY A 255 1.77 -18.84 16.37
N PRO A 256 2.38 -18.59 17.54
CA PRO A 256 3.03 -19.63 18.32
C PRO A 256 2.02 -20.57 18.97
N GLY A 257 2.40 -21.83 19.12
CA GLY A 257 1.62 -22.84 19.81
C GLY A 257 0.26 -23.15 19.16
N PHE A 258 -0.71 -23.59 19.96
CA PHE A 258 -2.00 -24.11 19.52
C PHE A 258 -3.17 -23.12 19.66
N VAL A 259 -2.90 -21.85 20.00
CA VAL A 259 -3.96 -20.85 20.26
C VAL A 259 -4.76 -20.59 18.99
N LYS A 260 -4.09 -20.58 17.83
CA LYS A 260 -4.71 -20.37 16.53
C LYS A 260 -5.69 -21.48 16.14
N GLU A 261 -5.32 -22.74 16.38
CA GLU A 261 -6.18 -23.89 16.13
C GLU A 261 -7.41 -23.86 17.04
N GLN A 262 -7.22 -23.58 18.33
CA GLN A 262 -8.30 -23.48 19.31
C GLN A 262 -9.28 -22.36 18.95
N TRP A 263 -8.75 -21.19 18.56
CA TRP A 263 -9.57 -20.09 18.10
C TRP A 263 -10.33 -20.45 16.83
N TRP A 264 -9.68 -21.10 15.87
CA TRP A 264 -10.30 -21.47 14.61
C TRP A 264 -11.48 -22.45 14.80
N GLU A 265 -11.31 -23.46 15.62
CA GLU A 265 -12.41 -24.39 15.95
C GLU A 265 -13.56 -23.65 16.67
N TRP A 266 -13.23 -22.79 17.62
CA TRP A 266 -14.22 -21.97 18.32
C TRP A 266 -14.94 -21.03 17.36
N ALA A 267 -14.23 -20.34 16.46
CA ALA A 267 -14.80 -19.41 15.48
C ALA A 267 -15.77 -20.11 14.51
N LYS A 268 -15.42 -21.28 14.01
CA LYS A 268 -16.30 -22.11 13.16
C LYS A 268 -17.58 -22.53 13.93
N ALA A 269 -17.44 -22.96 15.16
CA ALA A 269 -18.57 -23.34 16.00
C ALA A 269 -19.50 -22.14 16.28
N GLU A 270 -18.94 -20.97 16.59
CA GLU A 270 -19.71 -19.76 16.84
C GLU A 270 -20.40 -19.24 15.58
N ALA A 271 -19.70 -19.23 14.44
CA ALA A 271 -20.29 -18.87 13.16
C ALA A 271 -21.42 -19.82 12.74
N SER A 272 -21.30 -21.10 13.06
CA SER A 272 -22.36 -22.08 12.79
C SER A 272 -23.63 -21.86 13.62
N LYS A 273 -23.49 -21.32 14.85
CA LYS A 273 -24.65 -20.93 15.68
C LYS A 273 -25.38 -19.69 15.13
N LYS A 274 -24.67 -18.81 14.45
CA LYS A 274 -25.18 -17.51 13.96
C LYS A 274 -25.30 -17.47 12.44
N ARG A 275 -25.68 -18.56 11.80
CA ARG A 275 -25.79 -18.70 10.33
C ARG A 275 -26.71 -17.69 9.64
N ASP A 276 -27.61 -17.07 10.38
CA ASP A 276 -28.55 -16.07 9.84
C ASP A 276 -27.87 -14.74 9.49
N HIS A 277 -26.69 -14.48 10.05
CA HIS A 277 -25.92 -13.29 9.74
C HIS A 277 -25.04 -13.52 8.49
N ALA A 278 -25.14 -12.60 7.51
CA ALA A 278 -24.40 -12.70 6.24
C ALA A 278 -22.88 -12.83 6.42
N GLU A 279 -22.31 -12.11 7.39
CA GLU A 279 -20.87 -12.12 7.72
C GLU A 279 -20.38 -13.49 8.20
N HIS A 280 -21.15 -14.14 9.12
CA HIS A 280 -20.83 -15.47 9.62
C HIS A 280 -20.96 -16.53 8.53
N LYS A 281 -21.93 -16.37 7.63
CA LYS A 281 -22.08 -17.22 6.46
C LYS A 281 -20.90 -17.08 5.51
N ALA A 282 -20.43 -15.85 5.27
CA ALA A 282 -19.23 -15.60 4.45
C ALA A 282 -17.98 -16.26 5.04
N LEU A 283 -17.78 -16.20 6.34
CA LEU A 283 -16.68 -16.90 7.03
C LEU A 283 -16.74 -18.42 6.82
N LEU A 284 -17.93 -19.03 6.93
CA LEU A 284 -18.09 -20.47 6.72
C LEU A 284 -17.84 -20.87 5.27
N HIS A 285 -18.18 -20.03 4.29
CA HIS A 285 -17.86 -20.24 2.89
C HIS A 285 -16.37 -20.06 2.58
N SER A 286 -15.67 -19.22 3.34
CA SER A 286 -14.24 -18.95 3.15
C SER A 286 -13.31 -20.01 3.75
N VAL A 287 -13.82 -21.05 4.41
CA VAL A 287 -13.00 -22.10 5.05
C VAL A 287 -11.87 -22.63 4.17
N PRO A 288 -12.05 -22.88 2.85
CA PRO A 288 -10.99 -23.34 1.96
C PRO A 288 -9.85 -22.32 1.75
N GLN A 289 -10.11 -21.03 2.00
CA GLN A 289 -9.14 -19.95 1.83
C GLN A 289 -8.20 -19.83 3.06
N TRP A 290 -8.54 -20.45 4.18
CA TRP A 290 -7.76 -20.36 5.40
C TRP A 290 -6.56 -21.29 5.38
N VAL A 291 -5.40 -20.73 5.74
CA VAL A 291 -4.13 -21.45 5.88
C VAL A 291 -3.62 -21.24 7.29
N LEU A 292 -3.51 -22.33 8.04
CA LEU A 292 -2.94 -22.34 9.37
C LEU A 292 -1.43 -22.56 9.26
N CYS A 293 -0.64 -21.64 9.81
CA CYS A 293 0.81 -21.73 9.75
C CYS A 293 1.44 -21.32 11.09
N HIS A 294 2.70 -21.70 11.29
CA HIS A 294 3.46 -21.28 12.45
C HIS A 294 4.00 -19.87 12.27
N ALA A 295 4.05 -19.10 13.36
CA ALA A 295 4.75 -17.84 13.45
C ALA A 295 5.39 -17.72 14.83
N SER A 296 6.55 -17.09 14.90
CA SER A 296 7.28 -16.89 16.17
C SER A 296 6.57 -15.95 17.14
N SER A 297 5.75 -15.03 16.62
CA SER A 297 5.02 -14.04 17.40
C SER A 297 3.75 -13.55 16.70
N ALA A 298 2.92 -12.77 17.41
CA ALA A 298 1.74 -12.11 16.83
C ALA A 298 2.02 -10.71 16.26
N TYR A 299 3.28 -10.30 16.11
CA TYR A 299 3.63 -8.97 15.59
C TYR A 299 3.77 -8.95 14.06
N LYS A 300 3.66 -7.75 13.46
CA LYS A 300 3.77 -7.53 12.01
C LYS A 300 5.05 -8.13 11.40
N HIS A 301 6.19 -8.06 12.10
CA HIS A 301 7.46 -8.59 11.59
C HIS A 301 7.47 -10.11 11.37
N ALA A 302 6.61 -10.87 12.10
CA ALA A 302 6.47 -12.31 11.89
C ALA A 302 5.81 -12.67 10.54
N LEU A 303 5.22 -11.69 9.84
CA LEU A 303 4.65 -11.93 8.50
C LEU A 303 5.67 -12.41 7.48
N LYS A 304 6.94 -11.97 7.58
CA LYS A 304 8.00 -12.48 6.68
C LYS A 304 8.25 -13.98 6.84
N GLU A 305 8.20 -14.48 8.09
CA GLU A 305 8.32 -15.90 8.39
C GLU A 305 7.13 -16.66 7.80
N VAL A 306 5.93 -16.16 8.01
CA VAL A 306 4.68 -16.75 7.53
C VAL A 306 4.62 -16.79 6.00
N LEU A 307 4.90 -15.66 5.32
CA LEU A 307 4.91 -15.58 3.86
C LEU A 307 6.04 -16.40 3.22
N GLY A 308 7.13 -16.62 3.96
CA GLY A 308 8.25 -17.49 3.54
C GLY A 308 8.01 -18.98 3.74
N ALA A 309 6.97 -19.38 4.48
CA ALA A 309 6.64 -20.78 4.70
C ALA A 309 6.26 -21.48 3.38
N PRO A 310 6.79 -22.70 3.10
CA PRO A 310 6.58 -23.37 1.81
C PRO A 310 5.10 -23.65 1.51
N GLU A 311 4.31 -23.94 2.55
CA GLU A 311 2.86 -24.18 2.44
C GLU A 311 2.10 -22.92 2.00
N VAL A 312 2.54 -21.76 2.49
CA VAL A 312 1.96 -20.46 2.16
C VAL A 312 2.45 -20.01 0.79
N ALA A 313 3.76 -20.13 0.52
CA ALA A 313 4.36 -19.78 -0.76
C ALA A 313 3.72 -20.52 -1.93
N ALA A 314 3.41 -21.81 -1.77
CA ALA A 314 2.73 -22.60 -2.80
C ALA A 314 1.31 -22.11 -3.13
N ARG A 315 0.58 -21.55 -2.15
CA ARG A 315 -0.77 -20.98 -2.34
C ARG A 315 -0.77 -19.53 -2.80
N LEU A 316 0.31 -18.81 -2.52
CA LEU A 316 0.44 -17.36 -2.78
C LEU A 316 1.49 -17.06 -3.85
N SER A 317 1.93 -18.06 -4.63
CA SER A 317 2.96 -17.92 -5.68
C SER A 317 2.70 -16.73 -6.63
N ASP A 318 1.44 -16.41 -6.85
CA ASP A 318 0.99 -15.35 -7.76
C ASP A 318 0.91 -13.97 -7.09
N THR A 319 1.27 -13.85 -5.80
CA THR A 319 1.26 -12.56 -5.11
C THR A 319 2.65 -11.91 -5.13
N LYS A 320 2.69 -10.59 -5.35
CA LYS A 320 3.93 -9.83 -5.38
C LYS A 320 4.70 -9.93 -4.04
N ALA A 321 3.99 -9.81 -2.92
CA ALA A 321 4.59 -9.88 -1.58
C ALA A 321 5.28 -11.23 -1.31
N ALA A 322 4.67 -12.36 -1.73
CA ALA A 322 5.29 -13.67 -1.59
C ALA A 322 6.52 -13.83 -2.49
N ALA A 323 6.45 -13.33 -3.73
CA ALA A 323 7.58 -13.37 -4.66
C ALA A 323 8.80 -12.58 -4.12
N GLU A 324 8.54 -11.41 -3.50
CA GLU A 324 9.58 -10.60 -2.84
C GLU A 324 10.26 -11.38 -1.69
N VAL A 325 9.47 -11.98 -0.80
CA VAL A 325 10.00 -12.76 0.33
C VAL A 325 10.84 -13.95 -0.15
N VAL A 326 10.37 -14.67 -1.17
CA VAL A 326 11.11 -15.81 -1.76
C VAL A 326 12.42 -15.34 -2.40
N ALA A 327 12.39 -14.23 -3.14
CA ALA A 327 13.59 -13.70 -3.78
C ALA A 327 14.64 -13.24 -2.75
N LEU A 328 14.21 -12.56 -1.70
CA LEU A 328 15.11 -12.11 -0.63
C LEU A 328 15.67 -13.27 0.17
N ARG A 329 14.87 -14.29 0.50
CA ARG A 329 15.34 -15.50 1.16
C ARG A 329 16.41 -16.19 0.32
N ARG A 330 16.16 -16.35 -0.99
CA ARG A 330 17.13 -16.95 -1.90
C ARG A 330 18.43 -16.17 -1.97
N PHE A 331 18.37 -14.84 -1.87
CA PHE A 331 19.56 -14.00 -1.79
C PHE A 331 20.38 -14.31 -0.53
N PHE A 332 19.76 -14.39 0.66
CA PHE A 332 20.48 -14.70 1.90
C PHE A 332 21.02 -16.13 1.93
N GLU A 333 20.29 -17.10 1.41
CA GLU A 333 20.76 -18.49 1.26
C GLU A 333 22.03 -18.53 0.39
N MET A 334 21.98 -17.90 -0.78
CA MET A 334 23.11 -17.86 -1.71
C MET A 334 24.28 -17.05 -1.14
N MET A 335 24.03 -15.98 -0.39
CA MET A 335 25.08 -15.20 0.28
C MET A 335 25.82 -16.04 1.34
N ALA A 336 25.16 -16.99 1.98
CA ALA A 336 25.77 -17.90 2.94
C ALA A 336 26.54 -19.06 2.26
N ASP A 337 25.98 -19.62 1.17
CA ASP A 337 26.51 -20.81 0.50
C ASP A 337 27.56 -20.45 -0.57
N GLU A 338 27.29 -19.44 -1.39
CA GLU A 338 28.11 -19.02 -2.53
C GLU A 338 28.22 -17.48 -2.56
N PRO A 339 28.98 -16.84 -1.66
CA PRO A 339 29.04 -15.39 -1.53
C PRO A 339 29.47 -14.68 -2.83
N ASP A 340 30.35 -15.28 -3.63
CA ASP A 340 30.82 -14.73 -4.91
C ASP A 340 29.70 -14.61 -5.97
N ARG A 341 28.53 -15.21 -5.76
CA ARG A 341 27.35 -15.10 -6.62
C ARG A 341 26.29 -14.14 -6.10
N THR A 342 26.63 -13.37 -5.09
CA THR A 342 25.76 -12.34 -4.54
C THR A 342 26.53 -11.04 -4.43
N THR A 343 25.83 -9.94 -4.63
CA THR A 343 26.42 -8.61 -4.44
C THR A 343 25.36 -7.64 -3.90
N TYR A 344 25.78 -6.63 -3.17
CA TYR A 344 24.93 -5.58 -2.64
C TYR A 344 25.67 -4.24 -2.63
N GLY A 345 24.91 -3.14 -2.54
CA GLY A 345 25.45 -1.80 -2.70
C GLY A 345 25.48 -1.35 -4.16
N LEU A 346 25.26 -0.04 -4.39
CA LEU A 346 25.10 0.50 -5.73
C LEU A 346 26.36 0.29 -6.60
N LYS A 347 27.56 0.56 -6.05
CA LYS A 347 28.84 0.48 -6.77
C LYS A 347 29.09 -0.94 -7.34
N GLU A 348 28.96 -1.95 -6.50
CA GLU A 348 29.18 -3.34 -6.88
C GLU A 348 28.08 -3.86 -7.84
N VAL A 349 26.84 -3.46 -7.62
CA VAL A 349 25.74 -3.85 -8.52
C VAL A 349 25.87 -3.21 -9.89
N LEU A 350 26.33 -1.96 -9.98
CA LEU A 350 26.64 -1.32 -11.28
C LEU A 350 27.74 -2.06 -12.03
N ARG A 351 28.80 -2.47 -11.32
CA ARG A 351 29.87 -3.29 -11.89
C ARG A 351 29.34 -4.62 -12.42
N ALA A 352 28.47 -5.29 -11.65
CA ALA A 352 27.84 -6.53 -12.08
C ALA A 352 26.94 -6.35 -13.30
N ARG A 353 26.24 -5.20 -13.40
CA ARG A 353 25.44 -4.81 -14.58
C ARG A 353 26.34 -4.70 -15.82
N ASP A 354 27.46 -3.98 -15.72
CA ASP A 354 28.37 -3.73 -16.83
C ASP A 354 28.99 -5.02 -17.38
N GLN A 355 29.11 -6.04 -16.55
CA GLN A 355 29.54 -7.38 -16.94
C GLN A 355 28.39 -8.31 -17.39
N GLY A 356 27.14 -7.85 -17.35
CA GLY A 356 25.99 -8.67 -17.70
C GLY A 356 25.74 -9.84 -16.74
N ALA A 357 26.32 -9.78 -15.54
CA ALA A 357 26.32 -10.86 -14.56
C ALA A 357 25.00 -11.00 -13.77
N ILE A 358 24.11 -10.00 -13.79
CA ILE A 358 22.91 -9.99 -12.96
C ILE A 358 21.85 -10.95 -13.49
N ASP A 359 21.44 -11.92 -12.65
CA ASP A 359 20.27 -12.78 -12.86
C ASP A 359 19.01 -12.16 -12.28
N LYS A 360 19.07 -11.75 -10.99
CA LYS A 360 17.98 -11.09 -10.30
C LYS A 360 18.48 -9.86 -9.58
N LEU A 361 17.84 -8.73 -9.86
CA LEU A 361 18.08 -7.46 -9.20
C LEU A 361 16.98 -7.20 -8.16
N LEU A 362 17.39 -6.90 -6.94
CA LEU A 362 16.55 -6.57 -5.80
C LEU A 362 16.70 -5.09 -5.47
N LEU A 363 15.64 -4.30 -5.60
CA LEU A 363 15.65 -2.85 -5.36
C LEU A 363 14.56 -2.46 -4.37
N ALA A 364 14.90 -1.61 -3.40
CA ALA A 364 13.88 -0.99 -2.54
C ALA A 364 13.17 0.15 -3.29
N ASP A 365 11.86 0.28 -3.12
CA ASP A 365 11.06 1.35 -3.73
C ASP A 365 11.47 2.75 -3.25
N SER A 366 12.04 2.87 -2.03
CA SER A 366 12.58 4.11 -1.48
C SER A 366 13.67 4.75 -2.35
N LEU A 367 14.44 3.96 -3.08
CA LEU A 367 15.50 4.45 -3.98
C LEU A 367 14.95 5.27 -5.15
N PHE A 368 13.75 4.94 -5.60
CA PHE A 368 13.06 5.67 -6.66
C PHE A 368 12.40 6.97 -6.17
N ARG A 369 12.35 7.19 -4.84
CA ARG A 369 11.90 8.43 -4.18
C ARG A 369 13.06 9.31 -3.71
N ALA A 370 14.31 8.98 -4.06
CA ALA A 370 15.48 9.77 -3.73
C ALA A 370 15.30 11.24 -4.16
N GLN A 371 15.69 12.18 -3.31
CA GLN A 371 15.53 13.61 -3.55
C GLN A 371 16.34 14.10 -4.76
N HIS A 372 17.53 13.53 -4.97
CA HIS A 372 18.38 13.84 -6.11
C HIS A 372 17.92 13.14 -7.37
N VAL A 373 17.51 13.92 -8.36
CA VAL A 373 17.00 13.42 -9.64
C VAL A 373 18.03 12.51 -10.35
N LYS A 374 19.32 12.88 -10.33
CA LYS A 374 20.39 12.08 -10.94
C LYS A 374 20.50 10.70 -10.30
N ARG A 375 20.48 10.63 -8.96
CA ARG A 375 20.56 9.36 -8.22
C ARG A 375 19.36 8.46 -8.51
N ARG A 376 18.15 9.06 -8.55
CA ARG A 376 16.95 8.33 -8.95
C ARG A 376 17.04 7.79 -10.37
N GLN A 377 17.52 8.58 -11.32
CA GLN A 377 17.70 8.15 -12.72
C GLN A 377 18.68 6.97 -12.83
N GLN A 378 19.76 6.94 -12.07
CA GLN A 378 20.69 5.82 -12.02
C GLN A 378 20.00 4.50 -11.66
N TYR A 379 19.06 4.50 -10.70
CA TYR A 379 18.31 3.29 -10.34
C TYR A 379 17.29 2.89 -11.42
N VAL A 380 16.67 3.85 -12.10
CA VAL A 380 15.77 3.57 -13.23
C VAL A 380 16.57 2.94 -14.37
N GLU A 381 17.69 3.55 -14.76
CA GLU A 381 18.58 3.03 -15.80
C GLU A 381 19.16 1.66 -15.46
N LEU A 382 19.51 1.43 -14.19
CA LEU A 382 19.96 0.12 -13.71
C LEU A 382 18.86 -0.94 -13.89
N ALA A 383 17.61 -0.63 -13.51
CA ALA A 383 16.51 -1.55 -13.63
C ALA A 383 16.17 -1.87 -15.09
N GLU A 384 16.22 -0.86 -15.98
CA GLU A 384 16.00 -1.03 -17.42
C GLU A 384 17.11 -1.87 -18.05
N ALA A 385 18.39 -1.55 -17.77
CA ALA A 385 19.53 -2.27 -18.32
C ALA A 385 19.52 -3.76 -17.91
N VAL A 386 19.12 -4.09 -16.68
CA VAL A 386 19.00 -5.49 -16.24
C VAL A 386 17.84 -6.21 -16.94
N ARG A 387 16.69 -5.55 -17.16
CA ARG A 387 15.58 -6.12 -17.93
C ARG A 387 15.95 -6.38 -19.37
N ASP A 388 16.63 -5.43 -20.01
CA ASP A 388 17.11 -5.56 -21.39
C ASP A 388 18.16 -6.67 -21.52
N GLY A 389 18.98 -6.87 -20.47
CA GLY A 389 19.91 -7.98 -20.36
C GLY A 389 19.26 -9.33 -20.02
N GLY A 390 17.92 -9.41 -19.95
CA GLY A 390 17.17 -10.63 -19.64
C GLY A 390 17.25 -11.05 -18.15
N GLY A 391 17.61 -10.15 -17.25
CA GLY A 391 17.54 -10.34 -15.81
C GLY A 391 16.17 -10.00 -15.25
N ALA A 392 15.80 -10.61 -14.12
CA ALA A 392 14.57 -10.31 -13.41
C ALA A 392 14.78 -9.14 -12.44
N VAL A 393 13.85 -8.18 -12.40
CA VAL A 393 13.90 -7.05 -11.46
C VAL A 393 12.75 -7.15 -10.47
N HIS A 394 13.07 -7.23 -9.18
CA HIS A 394 12.13 -7.24 -8.07
C HIS A 394 12.22 -5.91 -7.32
N ILE A 395 11.09 -5.18 -7.23
CA ILE A 395 11.01 -3.91 -6.52
C ILE A 395 10.24 -4.13 -5.23
N PHE A 396 10.95 -4.03 -4.13
CA PHE A 396 10.46 -4.28 -2.78
C PHE A 396 9.79 -3.04 -2.20
N SER A 397 8.59 -3.20 -1.66
CA SER A 397 7.93 -2.12 -0.95
C SER A 397 8.56 -1.88 0.42
N SER A 398 8.89 -0.64 0.73
CA SER A 398 9.36 -0.21 2.06
C SER A 398 8.31 -0.41 3.18
N PHE A 399 7.05 -0.66 2.82
CA PHE A 399 5.97 -0.97 3.77
C PHE A 399 5.78 -2.48 4.02
N HIS A 400 6.58 -3.33 3.37
CA HIS A 400 6.68 -4.75 3.67
C HIS A 400 7.93 -5.04 4.51
N ALA A 401 7.86 -6.07 5.36
CA ALA A 401 8.99 -6.48 6.19
C ALA A 401 10.22 -6.94 5.36
N SER A 402 10.01 -7.47 4.15
CA SER A 402 11.06 -7.82 3.20
C SER A 402 11.78 -6.59 2.66
N GLY A 403 11.05 -5.52 2.36
CA GLY A 403 11.62 -4.26 1.88
C GLY A 403 12.40 -3.53 2.99
N GLU A 404 11.89 -3.53 4.23
CA GLU A 404 12.63 -3.03 5.39
C GLU A 404 13.96 -3.76 5.58
N GLN A 405 13.97 -5.08 5.41
CA GLN A 405 15.20 -5.89 5.51
C GLN A 405 16.19 -5.60 4.37
N LEU A 406 15.70 -5.43 3.13
CA LEU A 406 16.54 -5.05 1.99
C LEU A 406 17.13 -3.64 2.18
N ALA A 407 16.36 -2.70 2.74
CA ALA A 407 16.85 -1.35 3.02
C ALA A 407 18.03 -1.34 4.01
N GLN A 408 18.06 -2.28 4.97
CA GLN A 408 19.20 -2.46 5.88
C GLN A 408 20.50 -2.91 5.16
N LEU A 409 20.38 -3.47 3.94
CA LEU A 409 21.50 -3.88 3.07
C LEU A 409 21.78 -2.82 1.98
N SER A 410 21.60 -1.53 2.25
CA SER A 410 21.71 -0.44 1.27
C SER A 410 20.53 -0.28 0.29
N GLY A 411 19.52 -1.14 0.36
CA GLY A 411 18.36 -1.11 -0.54
C GLY A 411 18.60 -1.68 -1.95
N VAL A 412 19.83 -2.04 -2.28
CA VAL A 412 20.24 -2.61 -3.59
C VAL A 412 21.00 -3.90 -3.37
N ALA A 413 20.53 -4.99 -4.00
CA ALA A 413 21.21 -6.27 -3.99
C ALA A 413 20.99 -7.03 -5.31
N ALA A 414 21.87 -7.95 -5.66
CA ALA A 414 21.74 -8.75 -6.85
C ALA A 414 22.21 -10.20 -6.65
N LEU A 415 21.50 -11.12 -7.29
CA LEU A 415 21.92 -12.50 -7.52
C LEU A 415 22.59 -12.57 -8.88
N LEU A 416 23.76 -13.22 -8.95
CA LEU A 416 24.59 -13.28 -10.14
C LEU A 416 24.46 -14.63 -10.85
N ARG A 417 24.54 -14.60 -12.18
CA ARG A 417 24.55 -15.79 -13.04
C ARG A 417 25.84 -16.60 -12.90
N PHE A 418 26.94 -15.91 -12.66
CA PHE A 418 28.28 -16.49 -12.45
C PHE A 418 29.00 -15.77 -11.31
N PRO A 419 29.95 -16.42 -10.65
CA PRO A 419 30.67 -15.84 -9.52
C PRO A 419 31.52 -14.63 -9.98
N MET A 420 31.47 -13.57 -9.19
CA MET A 420 32.30 -12.38 -9.35
C MET A 420 33.06 -12.17 -8.05
N PRO A 421 34.41 -12.17 -8.07
CA PRO A 421 35.18 -11.90 -6.86
C PRO A 421 34.86 -10.47 -6.40
N LEU A 422 34.57 -10.34 -5.11
CA LEU A 422 34.52 -9.03 -4.45
C LEU A 422 35.93 -8.41 -4.59
N LEU A 423 35.98 -7.16 -5.04
CA LEU A 423 37.24 -6.43 -4.95
C LEU A 423 37.56 -6.30 -3.46
N SER A 424 38.74 -6.79 -3.06
CA SER A 424 39.32 -6.39 -1.78
C SER A 424 39.37 -4.86 -1.76
N ASP A 425 38.81 -4.27 -0.73
CA ASP A 425 38.83 -2.83 -0.49
C ASP A 425 40.22 -2.28 -0.81
N ASP A 426 40.33 -1.58 -1.94
CA ASP A 426 41.51 -0.82 -2.26
C ASP A 426 41.41 0.45 -1.40
N PRO A 427 42.29 0.65 -0.39
CA PRO A 427 42.15 1.75 0.56
C PRO A 427 42.37 3.14 -0.07
N GLY A 428 42.45 3.22 -1.41
CA GLY A 428 42.71 4.45 -2.16
C GLY A 428 41.55 5.18 -2.76
N ASP A 429 40.29 4.61 -2.74
CA ASP A 429 39.14 5.21 -3.40
C ASP A 429 37.98 5.49 -2.41
N SER A 430 38.32 6.21 -1.34
CA SER A 430 37.33 6.76 -0.39
C SER A 430 36.77 8.09 -0.89
N SER A 431 36.12 8.10 -2.07
CA SER A 431 35.37 9.24 -2.58
C SER A 431 33.86 9.07 -2.41
N ASP A 432 33.40 8.39 -1.34
CA ASP A 432 32.01 8.37 -0.91
C ASP A 432 31.74 9.50 0.13
N ASP A 433 32.13 10.73 -0.24
CA ASP A 433 31.86 11.95 0.56
C ASP A 433 30.43 12.51 0.36
N ASP A 434 29.60 11.85 -0.47
CA ASP A 434 28.24 12.32 -0.76
C ASP A 434 27.26 12.20 0.44
N GLY A 435 27.58 11.39 1.45
CA GLY A 435 26.74 11.20 2.65
C GLY A 435 27.04 12.23 3.76
N GLU A 436 28.28 12.75 3.83
CA GLU A 436 28.63 13.78 4.81
C GLU A 436 28.25 15.21 4.35
N GLU A 437 28.14 15.44 3.05
CA GLU A 437 27.72 16.73 2.49
C GLU A 437 26.21 16.98 2.76
N GLU A 438 25.34 15.95 2.67
CA GLU A 438 23.93 16.06 3.06
C GLU A 438 23.77 16.35 4.58
N ALA A 439 24.62 15.77 5.42
CA ALA A 439 24.59 16.04 6.86
C ALA A 439 25.11 17.45 7.19
N ARG A 440 26.04 18.00 6.42
CA ARG A 440 26.59 19.36 6.58
C ARG A 440 25.63 20.42 6.06
N GLU A 441 25.03 20.23 4.88
CA GLU A 441 24.03 21.16 4.34
C GLU A 441 22.76 21.23 5.23
N GLY A 442 22.30 20.09 5.79
CA GLY A 442 21.20 20.05 6.73
C GLY A 442 21.48 20.77 8.06
N VAL A 443 22.73 20.75 8.54
CA VAL A 443 23.15 21.46 9.77
C VAL A 443 23.39 22.94 9.50
N GLU A 444 23.83 23.33 8.31
CA GLU A 444 24.07 24.69 7.93
C GLU A 444 22.77 25.46 7.67
N ALA A 445 21.79 24.83 7.02
CA ALA A 445 20.44 25.34 6.87
C ALA A 445 19.72 25.59 8.21
N LEU A 446 19.94 24.72 9.21
CA LEU A 446 19.40 24.90 10.57
C LEU A 446 20.14 25.99 11.37
N ARG A 447 21.39 26.35 11.02
CA ARG A 447 22.14 27.44 11.63
C ARG A 447 21.77 28.82 11.07
N GLU A 448 21.43 28.92 9.80
CA GLU A 448 21.00 30.15 9.17
C GLU A 448 19.59 30.57 9.64
N GLU A 449 18.67 29.63 9.90
CA GLU A 449 17.34 29.94 10.44
C GLU A 449 17.37 30.32 11.93
N GLY A 450 18.41 29.93 12.69
CA GLY A 450 18.58 30.26 14.12
C GLY A 450 19.28 31.58 14.44
N GLY A 451 19.86 32.28 13.44
CA GLY A 451 20.76 33.44 13.63
C GLY A 451 20.13 34.83 13.65
N GLY A 452 18.83 34.95 13.51
CA GLY A 452 18.19 36.28 13.38
C GLY A 452 17.30 36.67 14.53
N LYS A 453 17.85 37.15 15.67
CA LYS A 453 17.32 38.21 16.55
C LYS A 453 18.15 38.33 17.83
N ARG A 454 19.25 39.04 17.79
CA ARG A 454 19.73 39.76 18.98
C ARG A 454 19.13 41.16 18.93
N ALA A 455 18.27 41.47 19.87
CA ALA A 455 17.90 42.82 20.23
C ALA A 455 19.09 43.49 20.92
N GLU A 456 19.49 44.63 20.45
CA GLU A 456 20.36 45.57 21.18
C GLU A 456 19.52 46.51 22.06
N PRO A 457 20.15 47.07 23.10
CA PRO A 457 19.53 47.53 24.35
C PRO A 457 18.69 48.81 24.26
#